data_d12e0ef34d90d3215247648f5a5364e8
#
_entry.id   d12e0ef34d90d3215247648f5a5364e8
#
_cell.length_a   1.000
_cell.length_b   1.000
_cell.length_c   1.000
_cell.angle_alpha   90.00
_cell.angle_beta   90.00
_cell.angle_gamma   90.00
#
_symmetry.space_group_name_H-M   'P 1'
#
loop_
_entity.id
_entity.type
_entity.pdbx_description
1 polymer ?
#
loop_
_entity_poly.entity_id
_entity_poly.type
_entity_poly.pdbx_seq_one_letter_code
_entity_poly.pdbx_strand_id
1 'polypeptide(L)'
;MAGASISKLLLVFRHMGLSAYTARTYYYHQQKFLFPTVLRYWQTYRSNLMRELAERDDLVWSGDGRFDSMGHCAKYGAYTMLCCTVMKIVHFEIVQVRRYISPGRKANNYIVEIPIII
;
A
#
# COMPACT_ATOMS: atom_id res chain seq x y z
N MET A 1 0.83 -7.31 12.80
CA MET A 1 0.08 -6.33 13.61
C MET A 1 -1.39 -6.53 13.36
N ALA A 2 -2.19 -6.77 14.37
CA ALA A 2 -3.63 -6.76 14.23
C ALA A 2 -4.05 -5.33 13.86
N GLY A 3 -4.75 -5.14 12.75
CA GLY A 3 -5.16 -3.83 12.21
C GLY A 3 -6.17 -3.07 13.09
N ALA A 4 -5.92 -3.02 14.41
CA ALA A 4 -6.77 -2.33 15.35
C ALA A 4 -6.61 -0.81 15.20
N SER A 5 -7.72 -0.08 15.19
CA SER A 5 -7.71 1.37 15.21
C SER A 5 -7.05 1.87 16.50
N ILE A 6 -6.04 2.75 16.37
CA ILE A 6 -5.35 3.36 17.50
C ILE A 6 -6.33 4.06 18.46
N SER A 7 -7.37 4.69 17.93
CA SER A 7 -8.39 5.35 18.74
C SER A 7 -9.15 4.37 19.63
N LYS A 8 -9.49 3.18 19.13
CA LYS A 8 -10.13 2.12 19.89
C LYS A 8 -9.19 1.58 20.97
N LEU A 9 -7.91 1.38 20.65
CA LEU A 9 -6.90 0.92 21.58
C LEU A 9 -6.71 1.91 22.75
N LEU A 10 -6.58 3.19 22.45
CA LEU A 10 -6.45 4.24 23.46
C LEU A 10 -7.70 4.37 24.33
N LEU A 11 -8.88 4.13 23.75
CA LEU A 11 -10.12 4.10 24.53
C LEU A 11 -10.14 2.94 25.53
N VAL A 12 -9.70 1.75 25.13
CA VAL A 12 -9.56 0.60 26.03
C VAL A 12 -8.61 0.92 27.18
N PHE A 13 -7.42 1.46 26.89
CA PHE A 13 -6.46 1.86 27.93
C PHE A 13 -7.06 2.86 28.93
N ARG A 14 -7.81 3.83 28.43
CA ARG A 14 -8.51 4.80 29.27
C ARG A 14 -9.53 4.14 30.20
N HIS A 15 -10.32 3.18 29.70
CA HIS A 15 -11.28 2.43 30.52
C HIS A 15 -10.60 1.52 31.56
N MET A 16 -9.41 1.02 31.25
CA MET A 16 -8.60 0.23 32.18
C MET A 16 -7.86 1.09 33.22
N GLY A 17 -7.99 2.42 33.18
CA GLY A 17 -7.24 3.32 34.05
C GLY A 17 -5.74 3.40 33.74
N LEU A 18 -5.31 2.92 32.56
CA LEU A 18 -3.91 2.97 32.15
C LEU A 18 -3.59 4.31 31.50
N SER A 19 -2.53 4.95 31.99
CA SER A 19 -1.98 6.14 31.36
C SER A 19 -1.25 5.75 30.06
N ALA A 20 -1.66 6.31 28.95
CA ALA A 20 -1.08 6.06 27.64
C ALA A 20 -0.79 7.39 26.91
N TYR A 21 0.04 7.32 25.88
CA TYR A 21 0.32 8.45 24.99
C TYR A 21 -0.94 8.87 24.20
N THR A 22 -0.94 10.10 23.71
CA THR A 22 -2.04 10.64 22.90
C THR A 22 -1.99 10.10 21.46
N ALA A 23 -3.12 10.10 20.75
CA ALA A 23 -3.17 9.77 19.33
C ALA A 23 -2.23 10.67 18.51
N ARG A 24 -2.09 11.96 18.88
CA ARG A 24 -1.16 12.89 18.25
C ARG A 24 0.29 12.43 18.34
N THR A 25 0.71 11.98 19.52
CA THR A 25 2.06 11.45 19.76
C THR A 25 2.30 10.19 18.91
N TYR A 26 1.31 9.29 18.84
CA TYR A 26 1.37 8.10 18.00
C TYR A 26 1.62 8.46 16.54
N TYR A 27 0.80 9.33 15.96
CA TYR A 27 0.93 9.73 14.54
C TYR A 27 2.23 10.49 14.26
N TYR A 28 2.69 11.30 15.21
CA TYR A 28 3.99 11.96 15.11
C TYR A 28 5.14 10.94 14.98
N HIS A 29 5.19 9.95 15.86
CA HIS A 29 6.22 8.90 15.78
C HIS A 29 6.10 8.04 14.53
N GLN A 30 4.88 7.73 14.11
CA GLN A 30 4.64 7.00 12.86
C GLN A 30 5.21 7.76 11.65
N GLN A 31 4.93 9.05 11.56
CA GLN A 31 5.37 9.87 10.44
C GLN A 31 6.89 10.13 10.46
N LYS A 32 7.46 10.36 11.65
CA LYS A 32 8.88 10.76 11.77
C LYS A 32 9.84 9.58 11.76
N PHE A 33 9.43 8.43 12.27
CA PHE A 33 10.32 7.29 12.45
C PHE A 33 9.87 6.07 11.65
N LEU A 34 8.62 5.66 11.77
CA LEU A 34 8.16 4.42 11.17
C LEU A 34 8.18 4.48 9.62
N PHE A 35 7.54 5.48 9.04
CA PHE A 35 7.44 5.59 7.58
C PHE A 35 8.81 5.73 6.91
N PRO A 36 9.72 6.63 7.35
CA PRO A 36 11.04 6.72 6.74
C PRO A 36 11.85 5.42 6.86
N THR A 37 11.74 4.72 8.00
CA THR A 37 12.43 3.44 8.20
C THR A 37 11.91 2.36 7.27
N VAL A 38 10.59 2.22 7.15
CA VAL A 38 9.96 1.24 6.25
C VAL A 38 10.31 1.54 4.80
N LEU A 39 10.25 2.81 4.38
CA LEU A 39 10.59 3.21 3.01
C LEU A 39 12.06 2.94 2.69
N ARG A 40 12.99 3.25 3.60
CA ARG A 40 14.42 2.95 3.42
C ARG A 40 14.66 1.45 3.33
N TYR A 41 14.05 0.67 4.21
CA TYR A 41 14.13 -0.79 4.16
C TYR A 41 13.62 -1.33 2.82
N TRP A 42 12.47 -0.86 2.37
CA TRP A 42 11.87 -1.26 1.10
C TRP A 42 12.78 -0.93 -0.09
N GLN A 43 13.35 0.27 -0.14
CA GLN A 43 14.28 0.68 -1.20
C GLN A 43 15.52 -0.22 -1.25
N THR A 44 16.12 -0.49 -0.10
CA THR A 44 17.29 -1.39 -0.01
C THR A 44 16.93 -2.83 -0.43
N TYR A 45 15.82 -3.34 0.07
CA TYR A 45 15.31 -4.66 -0.30
C TYR A 45 15.08 -4.77 -1.82
N ARG A 46 14.37 -3.80 -2.39
CA ARG A 46 14.06 -3.76 -3.82
C ARG A 46 15.34 -3.69 -4.67
N SER A 47 16.29 -2.85 -4.31
CA SER A 47 17.57 -2.73 -5.05
C SER A 47 18.35 -4.05 -5.06
N ASN A 48 18.41 -4.74 -3.93
CA ASN A 48 19.06 -6.04 -3.84
C ASN A 48 18.32 -7.10 -4.67
N LEU A 49 16.99 -7.12 -4.58
CA LEU A 49 16.16 -8.03 -5.34
C LEU A 49 16.29 -7.80 -6.86
N MET A 50 16.27 -6.55 -7.32
CA MET A 50 16.42 -6.23 -8.74
C MET A 50 17.77 -6.68 -9.28
N ARG A 51 18.84 -6.60 -8.48
CA ARG A 51 20.16 -7.11 -8.85
C ARG A 51 20.16 -8.64 -8.95
N GLU A 52 19.52 -9.34 -8.00
CA GLU A 52 19.36 -10.80 -8.05
C GLU A 52 18.56 -11.25 -9.29
N LEU A 53 17.51 -10.51 -9.66
CA LEU A 53 16.66 -10.82 -10.81
C LEU A 53 17.34 -10.52 -12.15
N ALA A 54 18.22 -9.50 -12.21
CA ALA A 54 18.94 -9.15 -13.44
C ALA A 54 19.91 -10.24 -13.91
N GLU A 55 20.30 -11.15 -13.04
CA GLU A 55 21.19 -12.29 -13.35
C GLU A 55 20.41 -13.52 -13.86
N ARG A 56 19.08 -13.44 -13.98
CA ARG A 56 18.22 -14.58 -14.33
C ARG A 56 17.47 -14.33 -15.62
N ASP A 57 17.38 -15.35 -16.46
CA ASP A 57 16.65 -15.33 -17.74
C ASP A 57 15.27 -16.02 -17.66
N ASP A 58 15.00 -16.76 -16.55
CA ASP A 58 13.81 -17.61 -16.37
C ASP A 58 12.68 -16.93 -15.58
N LEU A 59 12.50 -15.62 -15.72
CA LEU A 59 11.59 -14.85 -14.91
C LEU A 59 10.13 -14.96 -15.36
N VAL A 60 9.28 -15.42 -14.44
CA VAL A 60 7.83 -15.46 -14.61
C VAL A 60 7.20 -14.41 -13.70
N TRP A 61 6.37 -13.55 -14.28
CA TRP A 61 5.76 -12.43 -13.59
C TRP A 61 4.25 -12.63 -13.41
N SER A 62 3.74 -12.22 -12.27
CA SER A 62 2.31 -12.13 -12.00
C SER A 62 2.01 -10.78 -11.38
N GLY A 63 0.83 -10.24 -11.66
CA GLY A 63 0.37 -8.98 -11.09
C GLY A 63 -1.03 -9.13 -10.54
N ASP A 64 -1.31 -8.48 -9.42
CA ASP A 64 -2.62 -8.42 -8.81
C ASP A 64 -2.98 -7.00 -8.41
N GLY A 65 -4.23 -6.63 -8.66
CA GLY A 65 -4.80 -5.32 -8.35
C GLY A 65 -5.86 -5.42 -7.25
N ARG A 66 -5.70 -4.66 -6.18
CA ARG A 66 -6.63 -4.61 -5.07
C ARG A 66 -7.15 -3.19 -4.84
N PHE A 67 -8.44 -3.06 -4.59
CA PHE A 67 -9.07 -1.78 -4.25
C PHE A 67 -9.40 -1.71 -2.76
N ASP A 68 -9.41 -0.48 -2.21
CA ASP A 68 -9.70 -0.19 -0.80
C ASP A 68 -11.15 -0.44 -0.40
N SER A 69 -12.06 -0.46 -1.39
CA SER A 69 -13.47 -0.78 -1.17
C SER A 69 -14.07 -1.47 -2.39
N MET A 70 -15.15 -2.23 -2.19
CA MET A 70 -15.86 -2.88 -3.28
C MET A 70 -16.72 -1.91 -4.08
N GLY A 71 -16.72 -2.07 -5.41
CA GLY A 71 -17.60 -1.37 -6.34
C GLY A 71 -17.26 0.11 -6.53
N HIS A 72 -18.32 0.93 -6.68
CA HIS A 72 -18.21 2.33 -7.13
C HIS A 72 -17.59 3.32 -6.11
N CYS A 73 -17.23 2.88 -4.92
CA CYS A 73 -16.75 3.75 -3.84
C CYS A 73 -15.23 3.73 -3.65
N ALA A 74 -14.50 2.92 -4.42
CA ALA A 74 -13.05 2.85 -4.30
C ALA A 74 -12.40 4.21 -4.61
N LYS A 75 -11.56 4.67 -3.68
CA LYS A 75 -10.75 5.89 -3.84
C LYS A 75 -9.31 5.58 -4.19
N TYR A 76 -8.82 4.45 -3.71
CA TYR A 76 -7.45 4.00 -3.93
C TYR A 76 -7.44 2.57 -4.43
N GLY A 77 -6.53 2.29 -5.32
CA GLY A 77 -6.15 0.95 -5.74
C GLY A 77 -4.69 0.70 -5.40
N ALA A 78 -4.34 -0.55 -5.17
CA ALA A 78 -2.97 -1.00 -5.04
C ALA A 78 -2.71 -2.05 -6.11
N TYR A 79 -1.60 -1.93 -6.82
CA TYR A 79 -1.14 -2.94 -7.75
C TYR A 79 0.14 -3.56 -7.22
N THR A 80 0.18 -4.87 -7.14
CA THR A 80 1.32 -5.63 -6.63
C THR A 80 1.88 -6.51 -7.73
N MET A 81 3.17 -6.43 -7.97
CA MET A 81 3.90 -7.23 -8.94
C MET A 81 4.74 -8.29 -8.21
N LEU A 82 4.50 -9.54 -8.54
CA LEU A 82 5.15 -10.71 -7.95
C LEU A 82 6.03 -11.38 -9.01
N CYS A 83 7.25 -11.70 -8.68
CA CYS A 83 8.05 -12.64 -9.43
C CYS A 83 7.77 -14.06 -8.93
N CYS A 84 7.14 -14.88 -9.79
CA CYS A 84 6.75 -16.24 -9.42
C CYS A 84 7.94 -17.17 -9.29
N THR A 85 9.02 -16.95 -10.05
CA THR A 85 10.23 -17.77 -10.01
C THR A 85 10.90 -17.74 -8.62
N VAL A 86 10.96 -16.58 -8.00
CA VAL A 86 11.56 -16.39 -6.67
C VAL A 86 10.55 -16.21 -5.55
N MET A 87 9.24 -16.17 -5.88
CA MET A 87 8.13 -15.98 -4.94
C MET A 87 8.28 -14.71 -4.09
N LYS A 88 8.75 -13.62 -4.72
CA LYS A 88 8.98 -12.33 -4.03
C LYS A 88 8.22 -11.19 -4.70
N ILE A 89 7.70 -10.28 -3.88
CA ILE A 89 7.09 -9.03 -4.36
C ILE A 89 8.21 -8.09 -4.81
N VAL A 90 8.15 -7.69 -6.08
CA VAL A 90 9.17 -6.87 -6.74
C VAL A 90 8.76 -5.41 -6.77
N HIS A 91 7.48 -5.16 -6.97
CA HIS A 91 6.95 -3.80 -7.04
C HIS A 91 5.57 -3.72 -6.40
N PHE A 92 5.30 -2.55 -5.86
CA PHE A 92 4.03 -2.22 -5.25
C PHE A 92 3.75 -0.74 -5.54
N GLU A 93 2.58 -0.47 -6.12
CA GLU A 93 2.14 0.88 -6.48
C GLU A 93 0.76 1.15 -5.87
N ILE A 94 0.58 2.35 -5.33
CA ILE A 94 -0.73 2.84 -4.87
C ILE A 94 -1.19 3.89 -5.86
N VAL A 95 -2.37 3.69 -6.42
CA VAL A 95 -2.98 4.60 -7.40
C VAL A 95 -4.27 5.19 -6.85
N GLN A 96 -4.50 6.45 -7.13
CA GLN A 96 -5.79 7.07 -6.84
C GLN A 96 -6.76 6.78 -7.97
N VAL A 97 -7.90 6.19 -7.62
CA VAL A 97 -8.98 5.92 -8.59
C VAL A 97 -9.70 7.23 -8.89
N ARG A 98 -9.60 7.72 -10.11
CA ARG A 98 -10.36 8.88 -10.59
C ARG A 98 -11.60 8.40 -11.32
N ARG A 99 -12.75 8.97 -10.98
CA ARG A 99 -13.97 8.77 -11.76
C ARG A 99 -13.93 9.67 -12.99
N TYR A 100 -13.96 9.08 -14.15
CA TYR A 100 -14.19 9.82 -15.37
C TYR A 100 -15.69 9.86 -15.64
N ILE A 101 -16.28 11.05 -15.53
CA ILE A 101 -17.68 11.29 -15.89
C ILE A 101 -17.68 11.75 -17.34
N SER A 102 -17.95 10.85 -18.29
CA SER A 102 -18.18 11.25 -19.68
C SER A 102 -19.49 12.03 -19.77
N PRO A 103 -19.54 13.20 -20.41
CA PRO A 103 -20.79 13.89 -20.67
C PRO A 103 -21.72 12.97 -21.50
N GLY A 104 -22.84 12.55 -20.92
CA GLY A 104 -23.91 11.81 -21.61
C GLY A 104 -23.95 10.28 -21.43
N ARG A 105 -23.08 9.65 -20.62
CA ARG A 105 -23.21 8.22 -20.28
C ARG A 105 -23.17 7.99 -18.77
N LYS A 106 -24.04 7.09 -18.28
CA LYS A 106 -23.98 6.62 -16.89
C LYS A 106 -22.59 6.00 -16.66
N ALA A 107 -21.86 6.56 -15.68
CA ALA A 107 -20.47 6.25 -15.42
C ALA A 107 -20.27 4.80 -14.99
N ASN A 108 -19.73 3.96 -15.85
CA ASN A 108 -19.30 2.60 -15.51
C ASN A 108 -17.83 2.31 -15.87
N ASN A 109 -17.06 3.30 -16.29
CA ASN A 109 -15.67 3.07 -16.68
C ASN A 109 -14.73 3.72 -15.66
N TYR A 110 -14.02 2.89 -14.91
CA TYR A 110 -12.89 3.30 -14.10
C TYR A 110 -11.63 3.22 -14.93
N ILE A 111 -10.93 4.33 -15.07
CA ILE A 111 -9.58 4.33 -15.63
C ILE A 111 -8.63 4.34 -14.44
N VAL A 112 -7.90 3.25 -14.27
CA VAL A 112 -6.75 3.18 -13.38
C VAL A 112 -5.53 3.57 -14.20
N GLU A 113 -5.07 4.79 -14.06
CA GLU A 113 -3.77 5.19 -14.61
C GLU A 113 -2.69 4.63 -13.70
N ILE A 114 -2.05 3.56 -14.14
CA ILE A 114 -0.83 3.06 -13.53
C ILE A 114 0.32 3.83 -14.17
N PRO A 115 1.07 4.68 -13.46
CA PRO A 115 2.27 5.26 -14.01
C PRO A 115 3.28 4.14 -14.25
N ILE A 116 3.52 3.81 -15.51
CA ILE A 116 4.59 2.90 -15.91
C ILE A 116 5.89 3.66 -15.71
N ILE A 117 6.52 3.46 -14.57
CA ILE A 117 7.89 3.91 -14.36
C ILE A 117 8.78 2.78 -14.90
N ILE A 118 9.31 3.03 -16.10
CA ILE A 118 10.37 2.22 -16.75
C ILE A 118 11.68 2.44 -16.00
#